data_d1e94cd21a73deb114507ff665af950f
#
_entry.id   d1e94cd21a73deb114507ff665af950f
#
_cell.length_a   1.000
_cell.length_b   1.000
_cell.length_c   1.000
_cell.angle_alpha   90.00
_cell.angle_beta   90.00
_cell.angle_gamma   90.00
#
_symmetry.space_group_name_H-M   'P 1'
#
loop_
_entity.id
_entity.type
_entity.pdbx_description
1 polymer ?
#
loop_
_entity_poly.entity_id
_entity_poly.type
_entity_poly.pdbx_seq_one_letter_code
_entity_poly.pdbx_strand_id
1 'polypeptide(L)'
;MANKFEKAYQEYQTFDKAFDEAEARMDETGMAKARAAYKEWKARYHKEGSVFAFIYSEYEESRKNGNEDLNFHNYIDKTESCIACLKENGVKRFTFSSGWTGAIGNAWELQKAGCRMVGMKEVKGKTDPWSGKQEILPALVFEIN
;
A
#
# COMPACT_ATOMS: atom_id res chain seq x y z
N MET A 1 -16.50 7.67 -0.24
CA MET A 1 -16.16 7.14 1.09
C MET A 1 -14.68 6.79 1.12
N ALA A 2 -13.94 7.35 2.04
CA ALA A 2 -12.53 7.02 2.19
C ALA A 2 -12.41 5.59 2.72
N ASN A 3 -11.59 4.78 2.08
CA ASN A 3 -11.35 3.42 2.54
C ASN A 3 -10.42 3.42 3.79
N LYS A 4 -10.39 2.31 4.51
CA LYS A 4 -9.56 2.18 5.71
C LYS A 4 -8.06 2.34 5.42
N PHE A 5 -7.62 1.95 4.24
CA PHE A 5 -6.21 2.08 3.85
C PHE A 5 -5.80 3.55 3.74
N GLU A 6 -6.64 4.35 3.09
CA GLU A 6 -6.39 5.79 2.97
C GLU A 6 -6.43 6.47 4.33
N LYS A 7 -7.40 6.11 5.16
CA LYS A 7 -7.51 6.65 6.52
C LYS A 7 -6.27 6.31 7.35
N ALA A 8 -5.84 5.05 7.30
CA ALA A 8 -4.65 4.60 8.01
C ALA A 8 -3.40 5.35 7.54
N TYR A 9 -3.28 5.56 6.24
CA TYR A 9 -2.14 6.29 5.68
C TYR A 9 -2.14 7.76 6.07
N GLN A 10 -3.28 8.41 6.06
CA GLN A 10 -3.40 9.81 6.49
C GLN A 10 -3.02 9.97 7.98
N GLU A 11 -3.45 9.05 8.82
CA GLU A 11 -3.07 9.03 10.23
C GLU A 11 -1.56 8.84 10.39
N TYR A 12 -0.98 7.90 9.60
CA TYR A 12 0.46 7.67 9.59
C TYR A 12 1.21 8.96 9.21
N GLN A 13 0.80 9.64 8.16
CA GLN A 13 1.44 10.89 7.72
C GLN A 13 1.41 11.96 8.80
N THR A 14 0.33 12.02 9.57
CA THR A 14 0.17 13.01 10.63
C THR A 14 1.21 12.84 11.74
N PHE A 15 1.37 11.63 12.27
CA PHE A 15 2.35 11.43 13.34
C PHE A 15 3.79 11.35 12.80
N ASP A 16 4.00 10.90 11.57
CA ASP A 16 5.32 10.90 10.94
C ASP A 16 5.82 12.34 10.77
N LYS A 17 4.97 13.23 10.29
CA LYS A 17 5.26 14.65 10.18
C LYS A 17 5.54 15.28 11.55
N ALA A 18 4.71 14.97 12.55
CA ALA A 18 4.88 15.46 13.90
C ALA A 18 6.22 15.02 14.49
N PHE A 19 6.62 13.78 14.25
CA PHE A 19 7.91 13.26 14.69
C PHE A 19 9.07 14.02 14.02
N ASP A 20 9.02 14.19 12.72
CA ASP A 20 10.08 14.89 11.96
C ASP A 20 10.23 16.34 12.41
N GLU A 21 9.12 17.04 12.63
CA GLU A 21 9.13 18.41 13.14
C GLU A 21 9.72 18.50 14.56
N ALA A 22 9.35 17.56 15.42
CA ALA A 22 9.88 17.50 16.78
C ALA A 22 11.39 17.16 16.78
N GLU A 23 11.81 16.24 15.94
CA GLU A 23 13.22 15.88 15.79
C GLU A 23 14.05 17.07 15.30
N ALA A 24 13.54 17.81 14.32
CA ALA A 24 14.22 18.99 13.79
C ALA A 24 14.42 20.08 14.85
N ARG A 25 13.52 20.17 15.84
CA ARG A 25 13.60 21.12 16.96
C ARG A 25 14.26 20.53 18.20
N MET A 26 14.72 19.30 18.14
CA MET A 26 15.26 18.56 19.30
C MET A 26 14.26 18.49 20.46
N ASP A 27 12.98 18.39 20.15
CA ASP A 27 11.89 18.32 21.13
C ASP A 27 11.61 16.86 21.50
N GLU A 28 12.23 16.41 22.59
CA GLU A 28 12.11 15.02 23.06
C GLU A 28 10.68 14.66 23.47
N THR A 29 9.94 15.59 24.06
CA THR A 29 8.54 15.39 24.46
C THR A 29 7.66 15.20 23.21
N GLY A 30 7.87 16.02 22.20
CA GLY A 30 7.17 15.92 20.92
C GLY A 30 7.46 14.60 20.21
N MET A 31 8.73 14.18 20.20
CA MET A 31 9.12 12.88 19.62
C MET A 31 8.47 11.71 20.35
N ALA A 32 8.46 11.74 21.68
CA ALA A 32 7.84 10.70 22.49
C ALA A 32 6.34 10.61 22.24
N LYS A 33 5.68 11.76 22.11
CA LYS A 33 4.26 11.84 21.79
C LYS A 33 3.94 11.24 20.41
N ALA A 34 4.76 11.55 19.41
CA ALA A 34 4.61 11.02 18.07
C ALA A 34 4.83 9.49 18.04
N ARG A 35 5.83 8.99 18.79
CA ARG A 35 6.05 7.53 18.90
C ARG A 35 4.88 6.83 19.57
N ALA A 36 4.30 7.43 20.60
CA ALA A 36 3.12 6.88 21.27
C ALA A 36 1.93 6.80 20.32
N ALA A 37 1.71 7.84 19.51
CA ALA A 37 0.66 7.86 18.49
C ALA A 37 0.88 6.76 17.44
N TYR A 38 2.10 6.57 16.98
CA TYR A 38 2.47 5.50 16.06
C TYR A 38 2.17 4.11 16.64
N LYS A 39 2.57 3.89 17.89
CA LYS A 39 2.37 2.62 18.57
C LYS A 39 0.89 2.28 18.73
N GLU A 40 0.07 3.29 19.08
CA GLU A 40 -1.38 3.14 19.19
C GLU A 40 -2.02 2.83 17.83
N TRP A 41 -1.60 3.55 16.78
CA TRP A 41 -2.05 3.32 15.41
C TRP A 41 -1.73 1.89 14.96
N LYS A 42 -0.50 1.45 15.19
CA LYS A 42 -0.06 0.09 14.82
C LYS A 42 -0.89 -0.98 15.55
N ALA A 43 -1.13 -0.81 16.85
CA ALA A 43 -1.94 -1.73 17.62
C ALA A 43 -3.39 -1.79 17.11
N ARG A 44 -3.96 -0.65 16.77
CA ARG A 44 -5.34 -0.54 16.26
C ARG A 44 -5.50 -1.26 14.92
N TYR A 45 -4.59 -1.05 13.98
CA TYR A 45 -4.67 -1.67 12.66
C TYR A 45 -4.19 -3.12 12.65
N HIS A 46 -3.37 -3.52 13.62
CA HIS A 46 -2.98 -4.93 13.76
C HIS A 46 -4.18 -5.85 14.00
N LYS A 47 -5.23 -5.34 14.64
CA LYS A 47 -6.47 -6.10 14.89
C LYS A 47 -7.26 -6.41 13.63
N GLU A 48 -7.00 -5.72 12.53
CA GLU A 48 -7.69 -5.96 11.26
C GLU A 48 -7.23 -7.26 10.58
N GLY A 49 -6.12 -7.86 11.04
CA GLY A 49 -5.63 -9.14 10.57
C GLY A 49 -4.50 -9.06 9.56
N SER A 50 -3.95 -10.24 9.22
CA SER A 50 -2.77 -10.34 8.35
C SER A 50 -3.02 -9.93 6.90
N VAL A 51 -4.23 -10.19 6.39
CA VAL A 51 -4.60 -9.79 5.02
C VAL A 51 -4.64 -8.27 4.90
N PHE A 52 -5.28 -7.61 5.86
CA PHE A 52 -5.29 -6.15 5.91
C PHE A 52 -3.87 -5.58 5.99
N ALA A 53 -3.04 -6.15 6.87
CA ALA A 53 -1.65 -5.71 7.04
C ALA A 53 -0.84 -5.83 5.76
N PHE A 54 -1.00 -6.93 5.03
CA PHE A 54 -0.34 -7.14 3.75
C PHE A 54 -0.75 -6.07 2.73
N ILE A 55 -2.05 -5.87 2.55
CA ILE A 55 -2.58 -4.88 1.61
C ILE A 55 -2.13 -3.47 2.01
N TYR A 56 -2.20 -3.15 3.30
CA TYR A 56 -1.80 -1.83 3.78
C TYR A 56 -0.32 -1.55 3.51
N SER A 57 0.55 -2.54 3.70
CA SER A 57 1.97 -2.41 3.40
C SER A 57 2.20 -2.03 1.94
N GLU A 58 1.49 -2.69 1.02
CA GLU A 58 1.54 -2.38 -0.41
C GLU A 58 0.94 -1.01 -0.72
N TYR A 59 -0.13 -0.65 -0.03
CA TYR A 59 -0.77 0.66 -0.17
C TYR A 59 0.17 1.79 0.25
N GLU A 60 0.78 1.66 1.41
CA GLU A 60 1.74 2.64 1.94
C GLU A 60 2.90 2.83 0.98
N GLU A 61 3.49 1.75 0.51
CA GLU A 61 4.60 1.79 -0.45
C GLU A 61 4.16 2.46 -1.76
N SER A 62 2.98 2.12 -2.27
CA SER A 62 2.43 2.72 -3.49
C SER A 62 2.30 4.24 -3.37
N ARG A 63 1.77 4.70 -2.24
CA ARG A 63 1.58 6.13 -1.98
C ARG A 63 2.91 6.85 -1.80
N LYS A 64 3.84 6.26 -1.08
CA LYS A 64 5.19 6.83 -0.89
C LYS A 64 5.94 6.97 -2.21
N ASN A 65 5.71 6.04 -3.13
CA ASN A 65 6.31 6.09 -4.47
C ASN A 65 5.61 7.07 -5.41
N GLY A 66 4.48 7.63 -5.01
CA GLY A 66 3.74 8.62 -5.79
C GLY A 66 2.69 8.05 -6.73
N ASN A 67 2.27 6.80 -6.52
CA ASN A 67 1.18 6.19 -7.28
C ASN A 67 -0.18 6.61 -6.68
N GLU A 68 -1.15 6.84 -7.55
CA GLU A 68 -2.53 7.15 -7.12
C GLU A 68 -3.27 5.88 -6.69
N ASP A 69 -3.08 4.81 -7.45
CA ASP A 69 -3.72 3.53 -7.19
C ASP A 69 -2.82 2.63 -6.33
N LEU A 70 -3.44 1.74 -5.58
CA LEU A 70 -2.73 0.65 -4.91
C LEU A 70 -2.03 -0.21 -5.97
N ASN A 71 -0.74 -0.42 -5.82
CA ASN A 71 0.04 -1.32 -6.67
C ASN A 71 0.58 -2.47 -5.83
N PHE A 72 0.22 -3.69 -6.22
CA PHE A 72 0.86 -4.87 -5.65
C PHE A 72 2.15 -5.15 -6.43
N HIS A 73 3.25 -5.25 -5.70
CA HIS A 73 4.55 -5.51 -6.30
C HIS A 73 4.97 -6.95 -6.03
N ASN A 74 5.41 -7.63 -7.07
CA ASN A 74 5.90 -9.01 -7.12
C ASN A 74 4.82 -10.09 -7.04
N TYR A 75 4.03 -10.17 -5.97
CA TYR A 75 3.00 -11.20 -5.85
C TYR A 75 1.86 -10.74 -4.93
N ILE A 76 0.73 -11.43 -5.05
CA ILE A 76 -0.41 -11.25 -4.15
C ILE A 76 -0.65 -12.60 -3.48
N ASP A 77 -0.50 -12.62 -2.16
CA ASP A 77 -0.77 -13.81 -1.35
C ASP A 77 -2.25 -13.86 -0.99
N LYS A 78 -2.82 -15.05 -0.87
CA LYS A 78 -4.22 -15.25 -0.50
C LYS A 78 -5.17 -14.38 -1.33
N THR A 79 -5.13 -14.55 -2.64
CA THR A 79 -5.82 -13.68 -3.59
C THR A 79 -7.30 -13.49 -3.27
N GLU A 80 -8.06 -14.56 -2.99
CA GLU A 80 -9.49 -14.44 -2.65
C GLU A 80 -9.73 -13.55 -1.43
N SER A 81 -8.94 -13.76 -0.36
CA SER A 81 -9.06 -12.98 0.86
C SER A 81 -8.68 -11.52 0.63
N CYS A 82 -7.64 -11.27 -0.16
CA CYS A 82 -7.24 -9.91 -0.53
C CYS A 82 -8.35 -9.20 -1.31
N ILE A 83 -8.93 -9.86 -2.31
CA ILE A 83 -9.99 -9.25 -3.11
C ILE A 83 -11.23 -8.97 -2.25
N ALA A 84 -11.61 -9.88 -1.36
CA ALA A 84 -12.70 -9.65 -0.42
C ALA A 84 -12.44 -8.43 0.46
N CYS A 85 -11.23 -8.31 0.99
CA CYS A 85 -10.82 -7.17 1.83
C CYS A 85 -10.84 -5.85 1.04
N LEU A 86 -10.38 -5.85 -0.20
CA LEU A 86 -10.43 -4.68 -1.07
C LEU A 86 -11.87 -4.24 -1.34
N LYS A 87 -12.75 -5.19 -1.64
CA LYS A 87 -14.17 -4.92 -1.85
C LYS A 87 -14.83 -4.31 -0.61
N GLU A 88 -14.59 -4.88 0.55
CA GLU A 88 -15.12 -4.38 1.82
C GLU A 88 -14.72 -2.93 2.09
N ASN A 89 -13.56 -2.53 1.59
CA ASN A 89 -13.02 -1.19 1.78
C ASN A 89 -13.30 -0.26 0.60
N GLY A 90 -14.12 -0.67 -0.36
CA GLY A 90 -14.52 0.18 -1.47
C GLY A 90 -13.46 0.40 -2.52
N VAL A 91 -12.41 -0.41 -2.54
CA VAL A 91 -11.36 -0.35 -3.57
C VAL A 91 -11.87 -1.10 -4.80
N LYS A 92 -11.95 -0.40 -5.93
CA LYS A 92 -12.49 -0.94 -7.17
C LYS A 92 -11.43 -1.24 -8.22
N ARG A 93 -10.23 -0.73 -8.03
CA ARG A 93 -9.17 -0.79 -9.01
C ARG A 93 -7.81 -0.85 -8.32
N PHE A 94 -6.91 -1.64 -8.89
CA PHE A 94 -5.54 -1.72 -8.44
C PHE A 94 -4.62 -2.12 -9.59
N THR A 95 -3.32 -2.01 -9.39
CA THR A 95 -2.32 -2.43 -10.37
C THR A 95 -1.47 -3.57 -9.80
N PHE A 96 -0.84 -4.32 -10.67
CA PHE A 96 0.06 -5.41 -10.30
C PHE A 96 1.29 -5.37 -11.20
N SER A 97 2.46 -5.15 -10.58
CA SER A 97 3.76 -5.16 -11.25
C SER A 97 4.60 -6.30 -10.71
N SER A 98 5.27 -7.04 -11.58
CA SER A 98 6.08 -8.18 -11.13
C SER A 98 7.14 -8.58 -12.13
N GLY A 99 8.35 -8.89 -11.62
CA GLY A 99 9.37 -9.61 -12.37
C GLY A 99 9.47 -11.08 -11.94
N TRP A 100 8.55 -11.54 -11.10
CA TRP A 100 8.56 -12.91 -10.59
C TRP A 100 8.00 -13.89 -11.63
N THR A 101 8.57 -15.10 -11.68
CA THR A 101 8.16 -16.13 -12.64
C THR A 101 6.75 -16.64 -12.42
N GLY A 102 6.20 -16.49 -11.21
CA GLY A 102 4.83 -16.87 -10.88
C GLY A 102 3.77 -15.81 -11.19
N ALA A 103 4.14 -14.69 -11.82
CA ALA A 103 3.23 -13.56 -12.05
C ALA A 103 1.99 -13.93 -12.88
N ILE A 104 2.16 -14.74 -13.93
CA ILE A 104 1.05 -15.16 -14.76
C ILE A 104 0.05 -16.01 -13.98
N GLY A 105 0.55 -16.94 -13.15
CA GLY A 105 -0.29 -17.74 -12.27
C GLY A 105 -1.04 -16.89 -11.26
N ASN A 106 -0.38 -15.88 -10.74
CA ASN A 106 -0.98 -14.94 -9.79
C ASN A 106 -2.09 -14.12 -10.46
N ALA A 107 -1.85 -13.63 -11.69
CA ALA A 107 -2.86 -12.91 -12.47
C ALA A 107 -4.06 -13.81 -12.77
N TRP A 108 -3.83 -15.09 -13.06
CA TRP A 108 -4.88 -16.08 -13.25
C TRP A 108 -5.75 -16.22 -11.99
N GLU A 109 -5.14 -16.32 -10.83
CA GLU A 109 -5.88 -16.39 -9.55
C GLU A 109 -6.72 -15.13 -9.31
N LEU A 110 -6.22 -13.96 -9.68
CA LEU A 110 -6.97 -12.71 -9.58
C LEU A 110 -8.23 -12.73 -10.45
N GLN A 111 -8.11 -13.24 -11.68
CA GLN A 111 -9.28 -13.37 -12.57
C GLN A 111 -10.30 -14.36 -12.00
N LYS A 112 -9.85 -15.48 -11.46
CA LYS A 112 -10.74 -16.44 -10.79
C LYS A 112 -11.45 -15.85 -9.58
N ALA A 113 -10.80 -14.93 -8.89
CA ALA A 113 -11.38 -14.24 -7.74
C ALA A 113 -12.37 -13.12 -8.12
N GLY A 114 -12.60 -12.91 -9.41
CA GLY A 114 -13.58 -11.94 -9.91
C GLY A 114 -12.98 -10.61 -10.37
N CYS A 115 -11.67 -10.53 -10.56
CA CYS A 115 -11.04 -9.34 -11.11
C CYS A 115 -10.98 -9.42 -12.63
N ARG A 116 -11.07 -8.26 -13.28
CA ARG A 116 -10.94 -8.15 -14.72
C ARG A 116 -9.70 -7.33 -15.06
N MET A 117 -8.81 -7.89 -15.86
CA MET A 117 -7.67 -7.16 -16.38
C MET A 117 -8.13 -6.23 -17.50
N VAL A 118 -7.94 -4.93 -17.34
CA VAL A 118 -8.46 -3.92 -18.28
C VAL A 118 -7.37 -3.24 -19.09
N GLY A 119 -6.11 -3.51 -18.81
CA GLY A 119 -5.02 -2.93 -19.57
C GLY A 119 -3.70 -2.98 -18.83
N MET A 120 -2.75 -2.19 -19.29
CA MET A 120 -1.45 -2.01 -18.67
C MET A 120 -1.14 -0.52 -18.53
N LYS A 121 -0.35 -0.18 -17.54
CA LYS A 121 0.16 1.18 -17.35
C LYS A 121 1.52 1.14 -16.66
N GLU A 122 2.21 2.27 -16.66
CA GLU A 122 3.42 2.43 -15.89
C GLU A 122 3.08 2.78 -14.44
N VAL A 123 3.81 2.19 -13.51
CA VAL A 123 3.75 2.55 -12.09
C VAL A 123 5.14 2.97 -11.62
N LYS A 124 5.18 3.75 -10.56
CA LYS A 124 6.41 4.25 -9.97
C LYS A 124 6.85 3.29 -8.88
N GLY A 125 8.10 2.84 -8.97
CA GLY A 125 8.75 2.02 -7.96
C GLY A 125 9.60 2.86 -7.01
N LYS A 126 10.60 2.23 -6.43
CA LYS A 126 11.49 2.87 -5.47
C LYS A 126 12.39 3.90 -6.15
N THR A 127 12.76 4.92 -5.38
CA THR A 127 13.74 5.91 -5.78
C THR A 127 15.11 5.48 -5.26
N ASP A 128 16.11 5.45 -6.14
CA ASP A 128 17.50 5.19 -5.74
C ASP A 128 17.98 6.37 -4.89
N PRO A 129 18.42 6.12 -3.63
CA PRO A 129 18.85 7.20 -2.74
C PRO A 129 20.14 7.88 -3.20
N TRP A 130 20.93 7.23 -4.05
CA TRP A 130 22.23 7.77 -4.52
C TRP A 130 22.06 8.63 -5.76
N SER A 131 21.29 8.15 -6.75
CA SER A 131 21.12 8.85 -8.04
C SER A 131 19.88 9.74 -8.09
N GLY A 132 18.93 9.54 -7.19
CA GLY A 132 17.62 10.20 -7.22
C GLY A 132 16.70 9.70 -8.32
N LYS A 133 17.11 8.68 -9.06
CA LYS A 133 16.28 8.09 -10.13
C LYS A 133 15.23 7.18 -9.54
N GLN A 134 14.01 7.39 -9.98
CA GLN A 134 12.88 6.54 -9.60
C GLN A 134 12.67 5.44 -10.64
N GLU A 135 12.46 4.22 -10.17
CA GLU A 135 12.13 3.07 -11.00
C GLU A 135 10.74 3.24 -11.60
N ILE A 136 10.60 2.94 -12.88
CA ILE A 136 9.32 2.92 -13.59
C ILE A 136 9.08 1.49 -14.06
N LEU A 137 7.95 0.92 -13.68
CA LEU A 137 7.64 -0.49 -13.92
C LEU A 137 6.37 -0.64 -14.74
N PRO A 138 6.31 -1.61 -15.66
CA PRO A 138 5.05 -1.97 -16.29
C PRO A 138 4.17 -2.70 -15.27
N ALA A 139 2.88 -2.43 -15.31
CA ALA A 139 1.91 -3.06 -14.42
C ALA A 139 0.62 -3.39 -15.15
N LEU A 140 0.00 -4.51 -14.75
CA LEU A 140 -1.35 -4.87 -15.18
C LEU A 140 -2.34 -4.07 -14.35
N VAL A 141 -3.42 -3.62 -15.01
CA VAL A 141 -4.50 -2.90 -14.34
C VAL A 141 -5.69 -3.84 -14.18
N PHE A 142 -6.14 -3.99 -12.94
CA PHE A 142 -7.29 -4.82 -12.60
C PHE A 142 -8.43 -4.00 -12.04
N GLU A 143 -9.66 -4.35 -12.43
CA GLU A 143 -10.88 -3.84 -11.81
C GLU A 143 -11.56 -4.98 -11.07
N ILE A 144 -12.18 -4.65 -9.93
CA ILE A 144 -12.90 -5.60 -9.09
C ILE A 144 -14.39 -5.48 -9.39
N ASN A 145 -15.01 -6.58 -9.71
CA ASN A 145 -16.45 -6.63 -10.01
C ASN A 145 -17.30 -6.65 -8.73
#